data_b8413c916e83ef5fc209ffa22ee6a422
#
_entry.id   b8413c916e83ef5fc209ffa22ee6a422
#
_cell.length_a   1.000
_cell.length_b   1.000
_cell.length_c   1.000
_cell.angle_alpha   90.00
_cell.angle_beta   90.00
_cell.angle_gamma   90.00
#
_symmetry.space_group_name_H-M   'P 1'
#
loop_
_entity.id
_entity.type
_entity.pdbx_description
1 polymer ?
#
loop_
_entity_poly.entity_id
_entity_poly.type
_entity_poly.pdbx_seq_one_letter_code
_entity_poly.pdbx_strand_id
1 'polypeptide(L)'
;ARNYGVPLVVRSSWSEAPGTLLTSGAPRPIGSEGLELGRPVDGAELELDQAVLALAHVPDRPGVAAVLFEALGAAGLNVDLIVQATHDGASNDIAFTVAGPQLEDARRVCGEVLASMGAEGAQIGAEACMAKLSISGAGIMGRPGVAARLFDTLAQVGINLRLIATSEVKVSCVVEGSQGARALRAAAEVFELGEQQLRQGPVPCNPGDPAVRGVALDRDQVQVAVRRVPDRPGTAAAICRALADAGISLDAIVQSERTHRSEGILSRDMSFTLRRHDRLGAEQALAAVLRLWPGARFEEGPAIVRVSAVGAAMACTAGTAARMFRALADAGINIELIATSEIRTSCVVAEADGVRALQAVHGAFGLGGAVAHRVEGTEAAV
;
A
#
# COMPACT_ATOMS: atom_id res chain seq x y z
N ALA A 1 -2.07 -22.86 6.48
CA ALA A 1 -1.26 -23.66 7.41
C ALA A 1 -1.06 -22.96 8.76
N ARG A 2 -0.67 -21.69 8.76
CA ARG A 2 -0.51 -20.89 10.00
C ARG A 2 -1.80 -20.81 10.81
N ASN A 3 -2.94 -20.58 10.16
CA ASN A 3 -4.24 -20.46 10.83
C ASN A 3 -4.73 -21.79 11.44
N TYR A 4 -4.30 -22.90 10.86
CA TYR A 4 -4.69 -24.25 11.30
C TYR A 4 -3.63 -24.94 12.16
N GLY A 5 -2.51 -24.27 12.46
CA GLY A 5 -1.41 -24.87 13.18
C GLY A 5 -0.76 -26.06 12.47
N VAL A 6 -0.94 -26.18 11.16
CA VAL A 6 -0.39 -27.28 10.36
C VAL A 6 1.06 -26.94 9.99
N PRO A 7 2.04 -27.75 10.39
CA PRO A 7 3.41 -27.57 9.96
C PRO A 7 3.55 -27.86 8.46
N LEU A 8 4.27 -27.01 7.75
CA LEU A 8 4.60 -27.18 6.34
C LEU A 8 6.09 -27.45 6.18
N VAL A 9 6.42 -28.41 5.35
CA VAL A 9 7.82 -28.65 4.94
C VAL A 9 7.95 -28.28 3.46
N VAL A 10 8.76 -27.25 3.19
CA VAL A 10 9.09 -26.87 1.82
C VAL A 10 10.41 -27.53 1.45
N ARG A 11 10.38 -28.39 0.41
CA ARG A 11 11.56 -29.13 -0.07
C ARG A 11 11.85 -28.79 -1.51
N SER A 12 13.12 -28.87 -1.89
CA SER A 12 13.53 -28.79 -3.29
C SER A 12 13.09 -30.07 -4.01
N SER A 13 12.56 -29.93 -5.23
CA SER A 13 12.30 -31.08 -6.12
C SER A 13 13.58 -31.63 -6.76
N TRP A 14 14.71 -30.95 -6.59
CA TRP A 14 16.01 -31.26 -7.22
C TRP A 14 17.04 -31.83 -6.25
N SER A 15 16.75 -31.86 -4.96
CA SER A 15 17.68 -32.37 -3.94
C SER A 15 16.93 -33.08 -2.82
N GLU A 16 17.62 -34.01 -2.16
CA GLU A 16 17.10 -34.71 -0.98
C GLU A 16 17.35 -33.99 0.35
N ALA A 17 17.74 -32.72 0.29
CA ALA A 17 17.92 -31.92 1.48
C ALA A 17 16.63 -31.86 2.33
N PRO A 18 16.74 -31.82 3.68
CA PRO A 18 15.58 -31.90 4.58
C PRO A 18 14.55 -30.81 4.35
N GLY A 19 14.93 -29.70 3.71
CA GLY A 19 14.03 -28.59 3.41
C GLY A 19 13.85 -27.62 4.56
N THR A 20 12.88 -26.73 4.44
CA THR A 20 12.55 -25.72 5.44
C THR A 20 11.23 -26.08 6.10
N LEU A 21 11.24 -26.26 7.42
CA LEU A 21 10.03 -26.48 8.20
C LEU A 21 9.43 -25.13 8.61
N LEU A 22 8.19 -24.90 8.25
CA LEU A 22 7.39 -23.74 8.64
C LEU A 22 6.43 -24.17 9.74
N THR A 23 6.61 -23.64 10.94
CA THR A 23 5.72 -23.89 12.09
C THR A 23 5.16 -22.57 12.61
N SER A 24 3.94 -22.59 13.14
CA SER A 24 3.41 -21.48 13.92
C SER A 24 3.70 -21.71 15.40
N GLY A 25 4.12 -20.67 16.16
CA GLY A 25 4.54 -20.76 17.60
C GLY A 25 3.34 -21.09 18.38
N ALA A 26 2.25 -21.10 18.52
CA ALA A 26 1.13 -21.67 19.26
C ALA A 26 -0.10 -21.90 18.37
N PRO A 27 -0.76 -23.05 18.47
CA PRO A 27 -2.05 -23.23 17.82
C PRO A 27 -3.03 -22.21 18.39
N ARG A 28 -3.62 -21.36 17.55
CA ARG A 28 -4.82 -20.62 17.97
C ARG A 28 -5.94 -21.64 18.22
N PRO A 29 -6.68 -21.56 19.33
CA PRO A 29 -7.81 -22.45 19.55
C PRO A 29 -8.78 -22.30 18.38
N ILE A 30 -8.96 -23.39 17.65
CA ILE A 30 -9.89 -23.47 16.53
C ILE A 30 -11.26 -23.67 17.17
N GLY A 31 -12.04 -22.59 17.27
CA GLY A 31 -13.47 -22.72 17.45
C GLY A 31 -14.04 -23.45 16.23
N SER A 32 -14.93 -24.41 16.43
CA SER A 32 -15.49 -25.28 15.42
C SER A 32 -16.35 -24.59 14.35
N GLU A 33 -16.47 -23.27 14.41
CA GLU A 33 -17.21 -22.46 13.46
C GLU A 33 -16.22 -21.68 12.58
N GLY A 34 -15.86 -22.22 11.42
CA GLY A 34 -15.27 -21.41 10.37
C GLY A 34 -13.89 -21.76 9.88
N LEU A 35 -13.60 -23.04 9.70
CA LEU A 35 -12.35 -23.51 9.07
C LEU A 35 -12.10 -22.95 7.66
N GLU A 36 -13.14 -22.60 6.91
CA GLU A 36 -13.05 -22.02 5.56
C GLU A 36 -13.52 -20.55 5.47
N LEU A 37 -14.13 -20.01 6.52
CA LEU A 37 -14.74 -18.69 6.55
C LEU A 37 -14.15 -17.77 7.63
N GLY A 38 -12.90 -17.91 7.97
CA GLY A 38 -12.23 -17.00 8.89
C GLY A 38 -12.55 -15.54 8.53
N ARG A 39 -12.81 -14.71 9.56
CA ARG A 39 -13.09 -13.28 9.38
C ARG A 39 -12.03 -12.68 8.45
N PRO A 40 -12.43 -11.93 7.40
CA PRO A 40 -11.46 -11.35 6.47
C PRO A 40 -10.54 -10.33 7.15
N VAL A 41 -11.03 -9.72 8.23
CA VAL A 41 -10.33 -8.73 9.05
C VAL A 41 -10.22 -9.27 10.47
N ASP A 42 -9.03 -9.25 11.01
CA ASP A 42 -8.71 -9.73 12.36
C ASP A 42 -8.16 -8.63 13.28
N GLY A 43 -7.97 -7.40 12.77
CA GLY A 43 -7.52 -6.26 13.56
C GLY A 43 -7.85 -4.92 12.92
N ALA A 44 -7.94 -3.88 13.76
CA ALA A 44 -7.99 -2.50 13.34
C ALA A 44 -7.04 -1.64 14.18
N GLU A 45 -6.43 -0.65 13.56
CA GLU A 45 -5.40 0.18 14.13
C GLU A 45 -5.66 1.65 13.84
N LEU A 46 -5.42 2.49 14.83
CA LEU A 46 -5.51 3.93 14.71
C LEU A 46 -4.21 4.60 15.17
N GLU A 47 -3.58 5.32 14.27
CA GLU A 47 -2.45 6.18 14.58
C GLU A 47 -2.88 7.63 14.48
N LEU A 48 -2.79 8.34 15.59
CA LEU A 48 -3.06 9.78 15.69
C LEU A 48 -1.79 10.58 15.37
N ASP A 49 -1.93 11.91 15.35
CA ASP A 49 -0.83 12.84 15.13
C ASP A 49 -0.03 12.58 13.85
N GLN A 50 -0.73 12.22 12.80
CA GLN A 50 -0.16 12.09 11.46
C GLN A 50 -0.28 13.41 10.69
N ALA A 51 0.60 13.59 9.72
CA ALA A 51 0.50 14.65 8.74
C ALA A 51 0.68 14.06 7.32
N VAL A 52 0.01 14.64 6.35
CA VAL A 52 0.13 14.27 4.93
C VAL A 52 0.93 15.35 4.22
N LEU A 53 1.95 14.95 3.47
CA LEU A 53 2.58 15.79 2.45
C LEU A 53 2.19 15.27 1.07
N ALA A 54 1.83 16.20 0.19
CA ALA A 54 1.49 15.93 -1.20
C ALA A 54 2.36 16.80 -2.10
N LEU A 55 3.13 16.17 -2.96
CA LEU A 55 3.98 16.80 -3.96
C LEU A 55 3.30 16.62 -5.32
N ALA A 56 2.74 17.69 -5.87
CA ALA A 56 2.11 17.67 -7.18
C ALA A 56 3.05 18.20 -8.26
N HIS A 57 2.85 17.73 -9.49
CA HIS A 57 3.66 18.13 -10.66
C HIS A 57 5.15 17.81 -10.52
N VAL A 58 5.48 16.71 -9.84
CA VAL A 58 6.85 16.22 -9.74
C VAL A 58 7.26 15.61 -11.09
N PRO A 59 8.47 15.85 -11.62
CA PRO A 59 8.89 15.30 -12.90
C PRO A 59 8.80 13.77 -12.95
N ASP A 60 8.23 13.22 -14.02
CA ASP A 60 8.13 11.77 -14.23
C ASP A 60 9.38 11.24 -14.90
N ARG A 61 10.38 10.86 -14.11
CA ARG A 61 11.63 10.27 -14.58
C ARG A 61 12.29 9.39 -13.52
N PRO A 62 13.09 8.39 -13.92
CA PRO A 62 13.81 7.55 -12.98
C PRO A 62 14.64 8.36 -11.99
N GLY A 63 14.61 7.99 -10.73
CA GLY A 63 15.43 8.58 -9.68
C GLY A 63 14.76 9.66 -8.84
N VAL A 64 13.65 10.24 -9.26
CA VAL A 64 12.95 11.30 -8.50
C VAL A 64 12.54 10.81 -7.12
N ALA A 65 11.81 9.70 -7.03
CA ALA A 65 11.43 9.10 -5.76
C ALA A 65 12.66 8.70 -4.92
N ALA A 66 13.72 8.17 -5.55
CA ALA A 66 14.95 7.81 -4.85
C ALA A 66 15.56 9.01 -4.13
N VAL A 67 15.83 10.10 -4.85
CA VAL A 67 16.45 11.30 -4.28
C VAL A 67 15.58 11.91 -3.16
N LEU A 68 14.27 11.96 -3.38
CA LEU A 68 13.32 12.49 -2.39
C LEU A 68 13.36 11.70 -1.08
N PHE A 69 13.18 10.38 -1.16
CA PHE A 69 13.10 9.55 0.05
C PHE A 69 14.45 9.28 0.70
N GLU A 70 15.57 9.37 -0.05
CA GLU A 70 16.91 9.38 0.54
C GLU A 70 17.17 10.64 1.35
N ALA A 71 16.77 11.80 0.84
CA ALA A 71 16.93 13.06 1.57
C ALA A 71 16.09 13.08 2.85
N LEU A 72 14.85 12.59 2.80
CA LEU A 72 13.99 12.43 3.98
C LEU A 72 14.63 11.47 5.00
N GLY A 73 15.12 10.31 4.53
CA GLY A 73 15.80 9.34 5.39
C GLY A 73 17.09 9.88 6.00
N ALA A 74 17.91 10.61 5.25
CA ALA A 74 19.12 11.26 5.74
C ALA A 74 18.84 12.34 6.80
N ALA A 75 17.67 12.98 6.74
CA ALA A 75 17.18 13.91 7.75
C ALA A 75 16.56 13.21 8.97
N GLY A 76 16.59 11.87 9.04
CA GLY A 76 16.01 11.08 10.12
C GLY A 76 14.48 11.06 10.14
N LEU A 77 13.85 11.42 9.02
CA LEU A 77 12.39 11.44 8.91
C LEU A 77 11.87 10.06 8.51
N ASN A 78 11.03 9.49 9.34
CA ASN A 78 10.34 8.24 9.01
C ASN A 78 9.09 8.55 8.21
N VAL A 79 8.98 7.89 7.05
CA VAL A 79 7.88 8.08 6.11
C VAL A 79 7.05 6.80 6.07
N ASP A 80 5.74 6.94 6.16
CA ASP A 80 4.79 5.85 6.03
C ASP A 80 3.81 6.14 4.89
N LEU A 81 2.97 5.17 4.51
CA LEU A 81 1.97 5.29 3.44
C LEU A 81 2.44 6.12 2.23
N ILE A 82 3.49 5.66 1.56
CA ILE A 82 3.92 6.30 0.33
C ILE A 82 2.99 5.87 -0.81
N VAL A 83 2.40 6.85 -1.49
CA VAL A 83 1.60 6.65 -2.70
C VAL A 83 2.11 7.56 -3.80
N GLN A 84 2.21 7.01 -4.99
CA GLN A 84 2.53 7.74 -6.20
C GLN A 84 1.50 7.39 -7.27
N ALA A 85 0.99 8.39 -7.96
CA ALA A 85 0.10 8.23 -9.11
C ALA A 85 0.65 9.01 -10.29
N THR A 86 0.76 8.33 -11.43
CA THR A 86 1.14 8.96 -12.71
C THR A 86 -0.09 9.64 -13.32
N HIS A 87 0.08 10.86 -13.84
CA HIS A 87 -0.95 11.60 -14.53
C HIS A 87 -0.75 11.57 -16.05
N ASP A 88 -0.21 12.60 -16.61
CA ASP A 88 -0.24 12.85 -18.07
C ASP A 88 1.02 12.34 -18.79
N GLY A 89 1.77 11.40 -18.17
CA GLY A 89 3.05 10.90 -18.69
C GLY A 89 4.21 11.92 -18.62
N ALA A 90 3.97 13.11 -18.09
CA ALA A 90 4.97 14.16 -17.91
C ALA A 90 5.23 14.50 -16.45
N SER A 91 4.28 14.23 -15.58
CA SER A 91 4.40 14.54 -14.15
C SER A 91 3.65 13.52 -13.28
N ASN A 92 4.20 13.32 -12.08
CA ASN A 92 3.63 12.47 -11.03
C ASN A 92 3.18 13.29 -9.84
N ASP A 93 2.26 12.73 -9.07
CA ASP A 93 1.97 13.17 -7.72
C ASP A 93 2.50 12.14 -6.74
N ILE A 94 3.22 12.59 -5.73
CA ILE A 94 3.73 11.75 -4.65
C ILE A 94 3.15 12.25 -3.35
N ALA A 95 2.44 11.39 -2.63
CA ALA A 95 1.94 11.71 -1.31
C ALA A 95 2.44 10.69 -0.29
N PHE A 96 2.65 11.13 0.93
CA PHE A 96 3.10 10.27 2.02
C PHE A 96 2.71 10.85 3.37
N THR A 97 2.74 10.00 4.39
CA THR A 97 2.52 10.43 5.77
C THR A 97 3.82 10.50 6.55
N VAL A 98 3.87 11.45 7.47
CA VAL A 98 4.91 11.58 8.50
C VAL A 98 4.24 11.81 9.86
N ALA A 99 4.97 11.64 10.95
CA ALA A 99 4.48 12.06 12.26
C ALA A 99 4.26 13.58 12.28
N GLY A 100 3.18 14.05 12.90
CA GLY A 100 2.81 15.46 12.94
C GLY A 100 3.94 16.42 13.31
N PRO A 101 4.74 16.15 14.37
CA PRO A 101 5.89 16.98 14.74
C PRO A 101 6.99 17.09 13.66
N GLN A 102 7.05 16.17 12.72
CA GLN A 102 8.06 16.14 11.65
C GLN A 102 7.62 16.88 10.38
N LEU A 103 6.40 17.42 10.35
CA LEU A 103 5.81 18.02 9.13
C LEU A 103 6.65 19.14 8.53
N GLU A 104 7.08 20.10 9.35
CA GLU A 104 7.82 21.27 8.85
C GLU A 104 9.23 20.89 8.35
N ASP A 105 9.89 19.95 9.02
CA ASP A 105 11.18 19.44 8.57
C ASP A 105 11.03 18.67 7.26
N ALA A 106 10.02 17.82 7.14
CA ALA A 106 9.73 17.09 5.91
C ALA A 106 9.40 18.04 4.76
N ARG A 107 8.59 19.09 5.01
CA ARG A 107 8.26 20.11 4.03
C ARG A 107 9.49 20.88 3.54
N ARG A 108 10.39 21.25 4.45
CA ARG A 108 11.65 21.93 4.13
C ARG A 108 12.54 21.04 3.26
N VAL A 109 12.76 19.77 3.64
CA VAL A 109 13.57 18.82 2.88
C VAL A 109 12.99 18.59 1.48
N CYS A 110 11.67 18.42 1.36
CA CYS A 110 11.00 18.29 0.06
C CYS A 110 11.26 19.52 -0.82
N GLY A 111 11.15 20.73 -0.25
CA GLY A 111 11.40 21.97 -0.98
C GLY A 111 12.84 22.08 -1.51
N GLU A 112 13.82 21.74 -0.68
CA GLU A 112 15.24 21.71 -1.07
C GLU A 112 15.51 20.70 -2.19
N VAL A 113 14.91 19.52 -2.11
CA VAL A 113 15.04 18.45 -3.13
C VAL A 113 14.41 18.90 -4.45
N LEU A 114 13.18 19.39 -4.43
CA LEU A 114 12.49 19.85 -5.65
C LEU A 114 13.24 21.01 -6.33
N ALA A 115 13.74 21.95 -5.55
CA ALA A 115 14.60 23.04 -6.08
C ALA A 115 15.88 22.51 -6.73
N SER A 116 16.54 21.53 -6.09
CA SER A 116 17.77 20.92 -6.63
C SER A 116 17.54 20.16 -7.95
N MET A 117 16.31 19.66 -8.15
CA MET A 117 15.92 18.96 -9.38
C MET A 117 15.48 19.89 -10.52
N GLY A 118 15.38 21.19 -10.28
CA GLY A 118 14.82 22.16 -11.22
C GLY A 118 13.32 21.97 -11.44
N ALA A 119 12.60 21.46 -10.45
CA ALA A 119 11.17 21.20 -10.53
C ALA A 119 10.36 22.46 -10.13
N GLU A 120 10.58 23.57 -10.81
CA GLU A 120 9.95 24.87 -10.48
C GLU A 120 8.43 24.87 -10.54
N GLY A 121 7.84 23.93 -11.28
CA GLY A 121 6.37 23.77 -11.37
C GLY A 121 5.77 22.89 -10.27
N ALA A 122 6.60 22.24 -9.44
CA ALA A 122 6.11 21.35 -8.40
C ALA A 122 5.50 22.15 -7.24
N GLN A 123 4.42 21.61 -6.67
CA GLN A 123 3.71 22.22 -5.55
C GLN A 123 3.75 21.27 -4.33
N ILE A 124 3.95 21.85 -3.14
CA ILE A 124 3.93 21.11 -1.89
C ILE A 124 2.67 21.47 -1.12
N GLY A 125 1.74 20.52 -1.03
CA GLY A 125 0.62 20.55 -0.11
C GLY A 125 0.99 19.89 1.22
N ALA A 126 0.44 20.39 2.32
CA ALA A 126 0.65 19.80 3.64
C ALA A 126 -0.65 19.87 4.44
N GLU A 127 -1.06 18.77 5.04
CA GLU A 127 -2.23 18.67 5.93
C GLU A 127 -1.79 18.09 7.27
N ALA A 128 -1.95 18.87 8.33
CA ALA A 128 -1.64 18.47 9.70
C ALA A 128 -2.87 17.89 10.42
N CYS A 129 -2.67 17.37 11.62
CA CYS A 129 -3.74 16.87 12.49
C CYS A 129 -4.57 15.75 11.84
N MET A 130 -3.91 14.84 11.15
CA MET A 130 -4.52 13.70 10.50
C MET A 130 -4.45 12.46 11.39
N ALA A 131 -5.23 11.45 11.06
CA ALA A 131 -5.18 10.11 11.66
C ALA A 131 -5.14 9.04 10.57
N LYS A 132 -4.30 8.02 10.77
CA LYS A 132 -4.25 6.84 9.91
C LYS A 132 -5.08 5.73 10.55
N LEU A 133 -6.14 5.31 9.87
CA LEU A 133 -6.92 4.13 10.21
C LEU A 133 -6.50 2.99 9.29
N SER A 134 -6.24 1.83 9.87
CA SER A 134 -5.91 0.62 9.12
C SER A 134 -6.72 -0.56 9.61
N ILE A 135 -7.17 -1.41 8.69
CA ILE A 135 -7.68 -2.74 9.00
C ILE A 135 -6.71 -3.79 8.47
N SER A 136 -6.51 -4.85 9.21
CA SER A 136 -5.59 -5.94 8.86
C SER A 136 -6.26 -7.30 8.96
N GLY A 137 -5.81 -8.23 8.12
CA GLY A 137 -6.28 -9.61 8.14
C GLY A 137 -5.80 -10.42 6.93
N ALA A 138 -5.44 -11.67 7.16
CA ALA A 138 -5.02 -12.58 6.09
C ALA A 138 -6.15 -12.89 5.09
N GLY A 139 -7.40 -12.60 5.44
CA GLY A 139 -8.56 -12.78 4.58
C GLY A 139 -8.88 -11.61 3.65
N ILE A 140 -8.07 -10.55 3.65
CA ILE A 140 -8.25 -9.40 2.76
C ILE A 140 -7.87 -9.79 1.32
N MET A 141 -6.77 -10.53 1.18
CA MET A 141 -6.29 -10.98 -0.12
C MET A 141 -7.31 -11.90 -0.81
N GLY A 142 -7.62 -11.59 -2.06
CA GLY A 142 -8.50 -12.41 -2.89
C GLY A 142 -9.98 -12.40 -2.49
N ARG A 143 -10.38 -11.54 -1.55
CA ARG A 143 -11.79 -11.33 -1.19
C ARG A 143 -12.26 -9.97 -1.65
N PRO A 144 -12.98 -9.89 -2.77
CA PRO A 144 -13.62 -8.66 -3.20
C PRO A 144 -14.54 -8.11 -2.10
N GLY A 145 -14.56 -6.78 -1.95
CA GLY A 145 -15.53 -6.11 -1.09
C GLY A 145 -15.05 -5.72 0.32
N VAL A 146 -13.91 -6.19 0.82
CA VAL A 146 -13.42 -5.77 2.16
C VAL A 146 -13.14 -4.27 2.21
N ALA A 147 -12.41 -3.73 1.22
CA ALA A 147 -12.15 -2.30 1.12
C ALA A 147 -13.45 -1.52 0.89
N ALA A 148 -14.35 -2.01 0.02
CA ALA A 148 -15.65 -1.40 -0.20
C ALA A 148 -16.47 -1.29 1.10
N ARG A 149 -16.50 -2.35 1.90
CA ARG A 149 -17.22 -2.38 3.19
C ARG A 149 -16.66 -1.36 4.18
N LEU A 150 -15.33 -1.23 4.28
CA LEU A 150 -14.70 -0.19 5.10
C LEU A 150 -15.09 1.20 4.62
N PHE A 151 -14.91 1.48 3.33
CA PHE A 151 -15.16 2.81 2.78
C PHE A 151 -16.64 3.21 2.83
N ASP A 152 -17.56 2.26 2.61
CA ASP A 152 -19.00 2.46 2.82
C ASP A 152 -19.33 2.85 4.25
N THR A 153 -18.77 2.13 5.19
CA THR A 153 -18.98 2.39 6.62
C THR A 153 -18.49 3.79 7.00
N LEU A 154 -17.31 4.17 6.54
CA LEU A 154 -16.77 5.51 6.79
C LEU A 154 -17.63 6.60 6.13
N ALA A 155 -18.09 6.36 4.91
CA ALA A 155 -18.98 7.28 4.21
C ALA A 155 -20.32 7.47 4.93
N GLN A 156 -20.93 6.40 5.44
CA GLN A 156 -22.19 6.44 6.19
C GLN A 156 -22.10 7.30 7.45
N VAL A 157 -20.93 7.31 8.09
CA VAL A 157 -20.68 8.20 9.23
C VAL A 157 -20.08 9.55 8.81
N GLY A 158 -20.13 9.90 7.52
CA GLY A 158 -19.74 11.21 6.99
C GLY A 158 -18.23 11.48 7.02
N ILE A 159 -17.40 10.46 7.02
CA ILE A 159 -15.93 10.58 7.02
C ILE A 159 -15.41 10.52 5.58
N ASN A 160 -14.67 11.56 5.17
CA ASN A 160 -13.98 11.59 3.89
C ASN A 160 -12.57 11.00 4.02
N LEU A 161 -12.10 10.36 2.93
CA LEU A 161 -10.78 9.77 2.85
C LEU A 161 -9.84 10.74 2.15
N ARG A 162 -8.68 10.99 2.75
CA ARG A 162 -7.64 11.86 2.18
C ARG A 162 -6.65 11.06 1.35
N LEU A 163 -6.17 9.96 1.90
CA LEU A 163 -5.20 9.10 1.27
C LEU A 163 -5.62 7.65 1.49
N ILE A 164 -5.48 6.83 0.47
CA ILE A 164 -5.77 5.40 0.53
C ILE A 164 -4.52 4.64 0.09
N ALA A 165 -4.14 3.64 0.86
CA ALA A 165 -3.13 2.66 0.49
C ALA A 165 -3.60 1.26 0.88
N THR A 166 -3.44 0.31 -0.02
CA THR A 166 -3.86 -1.07 0.21
C THR A 166 -2.72 -2.04 -0.05
N SER A 167 -2.76 -3.15 0.66
CA SER A 167 -1.89 -4.30 0.44
C SER A 167 -2.69 -5.59 0.55
N GLU A 168 -2.05 -6.72 0.34
CA GLU A 168 -2.70 -8.04 0.40
C GLU A 168 -3.33 -8.35 1.77
N VAL A 169 -2.84 -7.74 2.84
CA VAL A 169 -3.24 -8.05 4.22
C VAL A 169 -3.70 -6.81 5.00
N LYS A 170 -3.67 -5.63 4.39
CA LYS A 170 -3.99 -4.38 5.08
C LYS A 170 -4.63 -3.36 4.14
N VAL A 171 -5.65 -2.68 4.62
CA VAL A 171 -6.25 -1.50 3.99
C VAL A 171 -6.07 -0.34 4.95
N SER A 172 -5.38 0.70 4.51
CA SER A 172 -5.11 1.91 5.29
C SER A 172 -5.73 3.13 4.62
N CYS A 173 -6.28 4.01 5.41
CA CYS A 173 -6.76 5.30 4.94
C CYS A 173 -6.44 6.40 5.94
N VAL A 174 -6.22 7.60 5.43
CA VAL A 174 -6.01 8.79 6.24
C VAL A 174 -7.30 9.58 6.29
N VAL A 175 -7.66 10.01 7.49
CA VAL A 175 -8.85 10.80 7.80
C VAL A 175 -8.46 12.00 8.66
N GLU A 176 -9.35 12.96 8.84
CA GLU A 176 -9.12 14.04 9.80
C GLU A 176 -8.95 13.50 11.21
N GLY A 177 -7.96 13.99 11.95
CA GLY A 177 -7.63 13.50 13.30
C GLY A 177 -8.80 13.55 14.28
N SER A 178 -9.63 14.60 14.20
CA SER A 178 -10.86 14.74 14.98
C SER A 178 -11.88 13.62 14.75
N GLN A 179 -11.80 12.94 13.60
CA GLN A 179 -12.70 11.87 13.20
C GLN A 179 -12.13 10.47 13.46
N GLY A 180 -10.83 10.35 13.79
CA GLY A 180 -10.13 9.08 13.92
C GLY A 180 -10.79 8.09 14.88
N ALA A 181 -11.15 8.52 16.08
CA ALA A 181 -11.80 7.65 17.06
C ALA A 181 -13.20 7.16 16.59
N ARG A 182 -13.93 7.99 15.84
CA ARG A 182 -15.22 7.60 15.24
C ARG A 182 -15.01 6.60 14.11
N ALA A 183 -13.96 6.82 13.29
CA ALA A 183 -13.60 5.91 12.21
C ALA A 183 -13.21 4.53 12.74
N LEU A 184 -12.39 4.45 13.81
CA LEU A 184 -12.01 3.19 14.44
C LEU A 184 -13.22 2.43 14.98
N ARG A 185 -14.14 3.12 15.70
CA ARG A 185 -15.36 2.48 16.22
C ARG A 185 -16.24 1.92 15.10
N ALA A 186 -16.45 2.69 14.03
CA ALA A 186 -17.24 2.26 12.89
C ALA A 186 -16.60 1.04 12.18
N ALA A 187 -15.27 1.02 12.04
CA ALA A 187 -14.55 -0.13 11.50
C ALA A 187 -14.64 -1.35 12.43
N ALA A 188 -14.50 -1.16 13.74
CA ALA A 188 -14.63 -2.24 14.71
C ALA A 188 -16.03 -2.88 14.68
N GLU A 189 -17.07 -2.07 14.61
CA GLU A 189 -18.46 -2.54 14.55
C GLU A 189 -18.73 -3.35 13.27
N VAL A 190 -18.38 -2.80 12.11
CA VAL A 190 -18.67 -3.46 10.83
C VAL A 190 -17.90 -4.76 10.62
N PHE A 191 -16.69 -4.88 11.18
CA PHE A 191 -15.89 -6.10 11.11
C PHE A 191 -15.99 -6.97 12.37
N GLU A 192 -16.86 -6.61 13.32
CA GLU A 192 -17.12 -7.35 14.58
C GLU A 192 -15.83 -7.59 15.40
N LEU A 193 -14.99 -6.55 15.53
CA LEU A 193 -13.73 -6.63 16.25
C LEU A 193 -13.93 -6.34 17.73
N GLY A 194 -13.38 -7.20 18.57
CA GLY A 194 -13.31 -6.99 20.02
C GLY A 194 -12.17 -6.04 20.43
N GLU A 195 -12.18 -5.54 21.66
CA GLU A 195 -11.16 -4.59 22.14
C GLU A 195 -9.73 -5.08 22.00
N GLN A 196 -9.48 -6.39 22.15
CA GLN A 196 -8.15 -6.99 22.00
C GLN A 196 -7.62 -6.97 20.55
N GLN A 197 -8.51 -6.73 19.58
CA GLN A 197 -8.19 -6.64 18.15
C GLN A 197 -8.02 -5.19 17.69
N LEU A 198 -8.24 -4.24 18.62
CA LEU A 198 -8.06 -2.81 18.36
C LEU A 198 -6.71 -2.36 18.94
N ARG A 199 -5.96 -1.61 18.14
CA ARG A 199 -4.70 -1.02 18.56
C ARG A 199 -4.69 0.48 18.32
N GLN A 200 -4.11 1.20 19.27
CA GLN A 200 -3.82 2.63 19.11
C GLN A 200 -2.32 2.82 19.21
N GLY A 201 -1.77 3.60 18.28
CA GLY A 201 -0.34 3.88 18.19
C GLY A 201 0.41 3.01 17.15
N PRO A 202 1.70 3.29 16.95
CA PRO A 202 2.52 2.65 15.93
C PRO A 202 2.72 1.15 16.19
N VAL A 203 3.00 0.41 15.12
CA VAL A 203 3.29 -1.03 15.19
C VAL A 203 4.59 -1.27 15.97
N PRO A 204 4.58 -2.16 16.97
CA PRO A 204 5.80 -2.54 17.66
C PRO A 204 6.80 -3.20 16.72
N CYS A 205 8.05 -2.78 16.80
CA CYS A 205 9.14 -3.31 16.00
C CYS A 205 10.02 -4.25 16.82
N ASN A 206 10.45 -5.35 16.21
CA ASN A 206 11.49 -6.19 16.76
C ASN A 206 12.85 -5.77 16.18
N PRO A 207 13.75 -5.23 16.99
CA PRO A 207 15.03 -4.69 16.50
C PRO A 207 15.97 -5.69 15.83
N GLY A 208 15.68 -6.98 15.83
CA GLY A 208 16.51 -8.03 15.23
C GLY A 208 15.99 -8.56 13.89
N ASP A 209 14.82 -8.13 13.45
CA ASP A 209 14.26 -8.60 12.19
C ASP A 209 14.88 -7.86 11.00
N PRO A 210 15.25 -8.57 9.90
CA PRO A 210 15.70 -7.90 8.69
C PRO A 210 14.56 -7.09 8.07
N ALA A 211 14.87 -5.87 7.62
CA ALA A 211 13.90 -4.99 6.98
C ALA A 211 13.22 -5.68 5.78
N VAL A 212 14.01 -6.34 4.94
CA VAL A 212 13.52 -7.09 3.77
C VAL A 212 14.00 -8.52 3.82
N ARG A 213 13.08 -9.46 3.65
CA ARG A 213 13.34 -10.91 3.62
C ARG A 213 13.19 -11.52 2.23
N GLY A 214 12.53 -10.82 1.32
CA GLY A 214 12.32 -11.33 -0.04
C GLY A 214 11.83 -10.26 -0.99
N VAL A 215 11.99 -10.53 -2.27
CA VAL A 215 11.46 -9.71 -3.37
C VAL A 215 10.61 -10.59 -4.28
N ALA A 216 9.44 -10.11 -4.64
CA ALA A 216 8.49 -10.82 -5.50
C ALA A 216 8.20 -10.02 -6.76
N LEU A 217 7.97 -10.72 -7.88
CA LEU A 217 7.52 -10.14 -9.14
C LEU A 217 6.15 -10.74 -9.49
N ASP A 218 5.16 -9.86 -9.62
CA ASP A 218 3.82 -10.21 -10.09
C ASP A 218 3.62 -9.67 -11.52
N ARG A 219 3.33 -10.56 -12.45
CA ARG A 219 3.18 -10.25 -13.88
C ARG A 219 1.73 -10.23 -14.37
N ASP A 220 0.79 -10.70 -13.56
CA ASP A 220 -0.63 -10.75 -13.91
C ASP A 220 -1.36 -9.49 -13.41
N GLN A 221 -0.83 -8.33 -13.76
CA GLN A 221 -1.36 -7.04 -13.32
C GLN A 221 -1.65 -6.13 -14.50
N VAL A 222 -2.71 -5.34 -14.37
CA VAL A 222 -3.00 -4.19 -15.22
C VAL A 222 -3.31 -2.99 -14.32
N GLN A 223 -2.82 -1.83 -14.70
CA GLN A 223 -3.18 -0.58 -14.07
C GLN A 223 -4.37 0.03 -14.78
N VAL A 224 -5.34 0.48 -14.00
CA VAL A 224 -6.49 1.23 -14.49
C VAL A 224 -6.70 2.46 -13.63
N ALA A 225 -7.27 3.48 -14.20
CA ALA A 225 -7.60 4.70 -13.49
C ALA A 225 -9.05 5.11 -13.74
N VAL A 226 -9.64 5.71 -12.73
CA VAL A 226 -10.90 6.43 -12.86
C VAL A 226 -10.60 7.90 -12.63
N ARG A 227 -10.70 8.68 -13.70
CA ARG A 227 -10.35 10.10 -13.70
C ARG A 227 -11.55 10.97 -13.33
N ARG A 228 -11.27 12.07 -12.63
CA ARG A 228 -12.26 13.12 -12.30
C ARG A 228 -13.46 12.62 -11.50
N VAL A 229 -13.23 11.77 -10.52
CA VAL A 229 -14.28 11.35 -9.59
C VAL A 229 -14.50 12.42 -8.51
N PRO A 230 -15.76 12.64 -8.05
CA PRO A 230 -16.04 13.63 -7.02
C PRO A 230 -15.25 13.40 -5.72
N ASP A 231 -14.64 14.44 -5.16
CA ASP A 231 -13.96 14.35 -3.85
C ASP A 231 -14.97 14.54 -2.73
N ARG A 232 -15.65 13.47 -2.37
CA ARG A 232 -16.64 13.44 -1.28
C ARG A 232 -16.77 12.05 -0.67
N PRO A 233 -17.27 11.95 0.56
CA PRO A 233 -17.57 10.66 1.18
C PRO A 233 -18.44 9.79 0.28
N GLY A 234 -18.09 8.50 0.18
CA GLY A 234 -18.83 7.52 -0.62
C GLY A 234 -18.32 7.32 -2.06
N THR A 235 -17.47 8.18 -2.60
CA THR A 235 -16.94 8.00 -3.97
C THR A 235 -16.08 6.75 -4.08
N ALA A 236 -15.07 6.59 -3.22
CA ALA A 236 -14.24 5.39 -3.18
C ALA A 236 -15.06 4.13 -2.90
N ALA A 237 -16.04 4.23 -1.99
CA ALA A 237 -16.96 3.17 -1.68
C ALA A 237 -17.76 2.69 -2.89
N ALA A 238 -18.34 3.61 -3.66
CA ALA A 238 -19.12 3.29 -4.85
C ALA A 238 -18.30 2.57 -5.93
N ILE A 239 -17.05 3.03 -6.16
CA ILE A 239 -16.12 2.38 -7.10
C ILE A 239 -15.78 0.97 -6.61
N CYS A 240 -15.32 0.83 -5.37
CA CYS A 240 -14.91 -0.45 -4.82
C CYS A 240 -16.08 -1.44 -4.73
N ARG A 241 -17.30 -0.96 -4.45
CA ARG A 241 -18.49 -1.80 -4.42
C ARG A 241 -18.85 -2.33 -5.80
N ALA A 242 -18.87 -1.47 -6.82
CA ALA A 242 -19.16 -1.89 -8.18
C ALA A 242 -18.20 -2.99 -8.68
N LEU A 243 -16.90 -2.87 -8.35
CA LEU A 243 -15.91 -3.88 -8.67
C LEU A 243 -16.10 -5.17 -7.83
N ALA A 244 -16.41 -5.03 -6.55
CA ALA A 244 -16.66 -6.16 -5.67
C ALA A 244 -17.91 -6.96 -6.08
N ASP A 245 -18.98 -6.29 -6.46
CA ASP A 245 -20.22 -6.93 -6.95
C ASP A 245 -20.00 -7.71 -8.25
N ALA A 246 -19.01 -7.29 -9.03
CA ALA A 246 -18.54 -8.02 -10.22
C ALA A 246 -17.52 -9.14 -9.89
N GLY A 247 -17.21 -9.39 -8.61
CA GLY A 247 -16.23 -10.38 -8.17
C GLY A 247 -14.77 -9.99 -8.41
N ILE A 248 -14.50 -8.72 -8.70
CA ILE A 248 -13.16 -8.23 -9.03
C ILE A 248 -12.43 -7.77 -7.75
N SER A 249 -11.26 -8.36 -7.53
CA SER A 249 -10.36 -7.99 -6.42
C SER A 249 -9.40 -6.89 -6.85
N LEU A 250 -9.25 -5.88 -5.99
CA LEU A 250 -8.27 -4.83 -6.16
C LEU A 250 -7.01 -5.14 -5.36
N ASP A 251 -5.83 -5.02 -5.98
CA ASP A 251 -4.56 -5.26 -5.29
C ASP A 251 -3.97 -3.99 -4.69
N ALA A 252 -3.88 -2.92 -5.46
CA ALA A 252 -3.47 -1.61 -4.99
C ALA A 252 -4.53 -0.58 -5.35
N ILE A 253 -4.87 0.27 -4.40
CA ILE A 253 -5.75 1.42 -4.58
C ILE A 253 -4.94 2.65 -4.20
N VAL A 254 -4.83 3.60 -5.12
CA VAL A 254 -4.13 4.85 -4.93
C VAL A 254 -5.05 6.00 -5.34
N GLN A 255 -5.25 6.93 -4.43
CA GLN A 255 -5.99 8.17 -4.72
C GLN A 255 -5.00 9.30 -4.94
N SER A 256 -5.13 10.04 -6.03
CA SER A 256 -4.30 11.21 -6.32
C SER A 256 -4.65 12.37 -5.40
N GLU A 257 -3.63 13.11 -4.99
CA GLU A 257 -3.81 14.36 -4.23
C GLU A 257 -4.13 15.56 -5.13
N ARG A 258 -3.94 15.42 -6.45
CA ARG A 258 -4.29 16.47 -7.40
C ARG A 258 -5.79 16.64 -7.46
N THR A 259 -6.25 17.85 -7.11
CA THR A 259 -7.65 18.21 -7.14
C THR A 259 -7.94 19.01 -8.41
N HIS A 260 -8.91 18.56 -9.19
CA HIS A 260 -9.45 19.31 -10.32
C HIS A 260 -10.71 20.05 -9.88
N ARG A 261 -10.83 21.31 -10.22
CA ARG A 261 -12.04 22.07 -9.99
C ARG A 261 -12.71 22.37 -11.33
N SER A 262 -13.89 21.81 -11.54
CA SER A 262 -14.74 22.11 -12.69
C SER A 262 -16.14 22.41 -12.20
N GLU A 263 -16.70 23.55 -12.63
CA GLU A 263 -18.05 23.98 -12.27
C GLU A 263 -18.36 23.98 -10.76
N GLY A 264 -17.35 24.28 -9.94
CA GLY A 264 -17.46 24.28 -8.47
C GLY A 264 -17.34 22.91 -7.80
N ILE A 265 -17.25 21.83 -8.56
CA ILE A 265 -17.08 20.47 -8.06
C ILE A 265 -15.58 20.16 -7.97
N LEU A 266 -15.15 19.73 -6.78
CA LEU A 266 -13.82 19.17 -6.58
C LEU A 266 -13.82 17.72 -7.03
N SER A 267 -12.84 17.33 -7.83
CA SER A 267 -12.67 15.96 -8.29
C SER A 267 -11.20 15.53 -8.18
N ARG A 268 -10.99 14.24 -7.99
CA ARG A 268 -9.67 13.60 -7.92
C ARG A 268 -9.61 12.42 -8.90
N ASP A 269 -8.43 11.88 -9.06
CA ASP A 269 -8.23 10.65 -9.81
C ASP A 269 -7.98 9.49 -8.83
N MET A 270 -8.48 8.31 -9.18
CA MET A 270 -8.21 7.06 -8.47
C MET A 270 -7.56 6.08 -9.43
N SER A 271 -6.41 5.55 -9.07
CA SER A 271 -5.72 4.49 -9.80
C SER A 271 -5.74 3.20 -9.00
N PHE A 272 -5.84 2.08 -9.64
CA PHE A 272 -5.77 0.78 -9.02
C PHE A 272 -5.17 -0.27 -9.94
N THR A 273 -4.63 -1.30 -9.33
CA THR A 273 -4.18 -2.49 -10.07
C THR A 273 -5.14 -3.64 -9.81
N LEU A 274 -5.34 -4.42 -10.85
CA LEU A 274 -6.17 -5.63 -10.83
C LEU A 274 -5.56 -6.68 -11.76
N ARG A 275 -6.08 -7.90 -11.72
CA ARG A 275 -5.61 -8.95 -12.63
C ARG A 275 -6.00 -8.66 -14.07
N ARG A 276 -5.14 -8.99 -15.01
CA ARG A 276 -5.36 -8.70 -16.44
C ARG A 276 -6.70 -9.21 -16.97
N HIS A 277 -7.10 -10.42 -16.56
CA HIS A 277 -8.36 -11.00 -17.03
C HIS A 277 -9.60 -10.28 -16.52
N ASP A 278 -9.51 -9.52 -15.42
CA ASP A 278 -10.60 -8.77 -14.83
C ASP A 278 -10.82 -7.39 -15.49
N ARG A 279 -9.91 -6.93 -16.36
CA ARG A 279 -9.94 -5.59 -16.96
C ARG A 279 -11.27 -5.23 -17.63
N LEU A 280 -11.75 -6.09 -18.52
CA LEU A 280 -13.01 -5.82 -19.24
C LEU A 280 -14.21 -5.81 -18.30
N GLY A 281 -14.21 -6.72 -17.32
CA GLY A 281 -15.23 -6.77 -16.28
C GLY A 281 -15.22 -5.48 -15.44
N ALA A 282 -14.05 -4.94 -15.10
CA ALA A 282 -13.89 -3.70 -14.34
C ALA A 282 -14.45 -2.50 -15.10
N GLU A 283 -14.15 -2.36 -16.38
CA GLU A 283 -14.70 -1.30 -17.23
C GLU A 283 -16.24 -1.35 -17.29
N GLN A 284 -16.81 -2.55 -17.47
CA GLN A 284 -18.26 -2.76 -17.50
C GLN A 284 -18.92 -2.46 -16.15
N ALA A 285 -18.33 -2.96 -15.06
CA ALA A 285 -18.83 -2.74 -13.70
C ALA A 285 -18.86 -1.23 -13.34
N LEU A 286 -17.81 -0.51 -13.71
CA LEU A 286 -17.70 0.92 -13.42
C LEU A 286 -18.57 1.81 -14.32
N ALA A 287 -18.94 1.36 -15.50
CA ALA A 287 -19.69 2.17 -16.47
C ALA A 287 -20.99 2.78 -15.90
N ALA A 288 -21.70 2.06 -15.02
CA ALA A 288 -22.92 2.55 -14.39
C ALA A 288 -22.63 3.66 -13.37
N VAL A 289 -21.61 3.49 -12.55
CA VAL A 289 -21.21 4.47 -11.52
C VAL A 289 -20.66 5.74 -12.17
N LEU A 290 -19.83 5.60 -13.20
CA LEU A 290 -19.21 6.74 -13.88
C LEU A 290 -20.22 7.64 -14.59
N ARG A 291 -21.32 7.07 -15.08
CA ARG A 291 -22.43 7.86 -15.67
C ARG A 291 -23.10 8.83 -14.68
N LEU A 292 -22.98 8.57 -13.38
CA LEU A 292 -23.52 9.46 -12.34
C LEU A 292 -22.63 10.69 -12.09
N TRP A 293 -21.40 10.70 -12.61
CA TRP A 293 -20.41 11.73 -12.34
C TRP A 293 -19.96 12.39 -13.65
N PRO A 294 -20.45 13.60 -13.95
CA PRO A 294 -20.08 14.30 -15.16
C PRO A 294 -18.57 14.48 -15.30
N GLY A 295 -18.04 14.08 -16.46
CA GLY A 295 -16.60 14.14 -16.74
C GLY A 295 -15.76 13.00 -16.19
N ALA A 296 -16.32 12.11 -15.36
CA ALA A 296 -15.61 10.90 -14.92
C ALA A 296 -15.44 9.91 -16.08
N ARG A 297 -14.26 9.29 -16.17
CA ARG A 297 -13.95 8.31 -17.20
C ARG A 297 -13.03 7.21 -16.71
N PHE A 298 -13.22 6.04 -17.27
CA PHE A 298 -12.28 4.93 -17.13
C PHE A 298 -11.12 5.11 -18.10
N GLU A 299 -9.92 4.79 -17.64
CA GLU A 299 -8.70 4.87 -18.42
C GLU A 299 -7.81 3.67 -18.12
N GLU A 300 -7.34 3.00 -19.16
CA GLU A 300 -6.40 1.89 -19.03
C GLU A 300 -4.98 2.44 -19.09
N GLY A 301 -4.14 2.00 -18.16
CA GLY A 301 -2.72 2.31 -18.13
C GLY A 301 -1.90 1.41 -19.06
N PRO A 302 -0.58 1.63 -19.11
CA PRO A 302 0.34 0.80 -19.89
C PRO A 302 0.42 -0.63 -19.35
N ALA A 303 1.08 -1.51 -20.11
CA ALA A 303 1.41 -2.86 -19.65
C ALA A 303 2.46 -2.79 -18.52
N ILE A 304 2.10 -3.33 -17.38
CA ILE A 304 2.87 -3.20 -16.14
C ILE A 304 3.14 -4.56 -15.48
N VAL A 305 4.12 -4.54 -14.58
CA VAL A 305 4.35 -5.58 -13.58
C VAL A 305 4.61 -4.94 -12.23
N ARG A 306 4.38 -5.67 -11.16
CA ARG A 306 4.60 -5.20 -9.79
C ARG A 306 5.78 -5.92 -9.16
N VAL A 307 6.79 -5.17 -8.74
CA VAL A 307 7.92 -5.64 -7.92
C VAL A 307 7.69 -5.24 -6.49
N SER A 308 7.84 -6.16 -5.56
CA SER A 308 7.57 -5.92 -4.14
C SER A 308 8.71 -6.41 -3.27
N ALA A 309 9.23 -5.55 -2.41
CA ALA A 309 10.08 -5.93 -1.30
C ALA A 309 9.19 -6.24 -0.08
N VAL A 310 9.46 -7.35 0.60
CA VAL A 310 8.64 -7.85 1.71
C VAL A 310 9.52 -8.12 2.93
N GLY A 311 9.09 -7.64 4.09
CA GLY A 311 9.79 -7.86 5.35
C GLY A 311 9.05 -7.30 6.56
N ALA A 312 9.24 -7.90 7.74
CA ALA A 312 8.49 -7.56 8.94
C ALA A 312 8.93 -6.25 9.61
N ALA A 313 10.16 -5.78 9.36
CA ALA A 313 10.72 -4.59 10.01
C ALA A 313 10.80 -3.37 9.07
N MET A 314 10.05 -3.37 7.98
CA MET A 314 10.14 -2.30 6.97
C MET A 314 9.67 -0.95 7.52
N ALA A 315 8.55 -0.93 8.26
CA ALA A 315 8.00 0.29 8.86
C ALA A 315 8.95 0.92 9.90
N CYS A 316 9.87 0.16 10.44
CA CYS A 316 10.76 0.54 11.53
C CYS A 316 12.18 0.81 11.10
N THR A 317 12.49 0.52 9.84
CA THR A 317 13.83 0.72 9.28
C THR A 317 13.78 1.86 8.29
N ALA A 318 14.15 3.04 8.76
CA ALA A 318 14.21 4.23 7.89
C ALA A 318 15.06 3.94 6.66
N GLY A 319 14.65 4.48 5.51
CA GLY A 319 15.37 4.34 4.26
C GLY A 319 15.15 3.02 3.49
N THR A 320 14.32 2.08 4.00
CA THR A 320 14.05 0.83 3.27
C THR A 320 13.40 1.09 1.91
N ALA A 321 12.39 1.94 1.85
CA ALA A 321 11.76 2.33 0.59
C ALA A 321 12.75 3.09 -0.32
N ALA A 322 13.52 4.03 0.23
CA ALA A 322 14.53 4.77 -0.52
C ALA A 322 15.56 3.85 -1.17
N ARG A 323 16.02 2.81 -0.47
CA ARG A 323 16.95 1.80 -1.00
C ARG A 323 16.36 1.05 -2.19
N MET A 324 15.09 0.69 -2.13
CA MET A 324 14.38 0.07 -3.26
C MET A 324 14.28 1.04 -4.45
N PHE A 325 13.89 2.29 -4.19
CA PHE A 325 13.76 3.30 -5.26
C PHE A 325 15.12 3.64 -5.89
N ARG A 326 16.18 3.67 -5.09
CA ARG A 326 17.56 3.87 -5.60
C ARG A 326 17.97 2.72 -6.52
N ALA A 327 17.72 1.48 -6.14
CA ALA A 327 18.05 0.32 -6.96
C ALA A 327 17.34 0.35 -8.33
N LEU A 328 16.08 0.78 -8.37
CA LEU A 328 15.34 0.96 -9.62
C LEU A 328 15.89 2.12 -10.45
N ALA A 329 16.23 3.23 -9.80
CA ALA A 329 16.83 4.40 -10.44
C ALA A 329 18.17 4.09 -11.08
N ASP A 330 19.06 3.39 -10.36
CA ASP A 330 20.39 3.00 -10.86
C ASP A 330 20.29 2.02 -12.03
N ALA A 331 19.21 1.22 -12.09
CA ALA A 331 18.88 0.39 -13.24
C ALA A 331 18.20 1.16 -14.40
N GLY A 332 17.98 2.48 -14.26
CA GLY A 332 17.28 3.30 -15.25
C GLY A 332 15.80 2.97 -15.40
N ILE A 333 15.15 2.42 -14.35
CA ILE A 333 13.76 1.98 -14.38
C ILE A 333 12.88 3.05 -13.73
N ASN A 334 11.84 3.47 -14.46
CA ASN A 334 10.83 4.39 -13.94
C ASN A 334 9.81 3.66 -13.07
N ILE A 335 9.25 4.37 -12.10
CA ILE A 335 8.20 3.87 -11.22
C ILE A 335 6.89 4.53 -11.61
N GLU A 336 5.93 3.73 -12.06
CA GLU A 336 4.61 4.17 -12.49
C GLU A 336 3.64 4.37 -11.30
N LEU A 337 3.76 3.52 -10.27
CA LEU A 337 2.94 3.58 -9.08
C LEU A 337 3.73 3.05 -7.89
N ILE A 338 3.60 3.71 -6.74
CA ILE A 338 4.12 3.25 -5.45
C ILE A 338 2.94 2.98 -4.53
N ALA A 339 2.98 1.84 -3.86
CA ALA A 339 2.09 1.52 -2.75
C ALA A 339 2.91 0.85 -1.64
N THR A 340 2.80 1.38 -0.43
CA THR A 340 3.52 0.86 0.74
C THR A 340 2.58 0.37 1.82
N SER A 341 3.06 -0.59 2.60
CA SER A 341 2.49 -1.00 3.87
C SER A 341 3.62 -1.31 4.86
N GLU A 342 3.28 -1.60 6.10
CA GLU A 342 4.26 -1.89 7.16
C GLU A 342 5.20 -3.06 6.85
N ILE A 343 4.76 -4.00 6.03
CA ILE A 343 5.51 -5.23 5.71
C ILE A 343 5.87 -5.33 4.23
N ARG A 344 5.50 -4.34 3.40
CA ARG A 344 5.67 -4.41 1.97
C ARG A 344 5.82 -3.04 1.33
N THR A 345 6.81 -2.89 0.46
CA THR A 345 6.91 -1.77 -0.49
C THR A 345 6.78 -2.34 -1.89
N SER A 346 5.82 -1.85 -2.64
CA SER A 346 5.53 -2.28 -4.01
C SER A 346 5.74 -1.14 -4.98
N CYS A 347 6.48 -1.41 -6.06
CA CYS A 347 6.64 -0.52 -7.20
C CYS A 347 6.06 -1.19 -8.44
N VAL A 348 5.19 -0.48 -9.12
CA VAL A 348 4.72 -0.85 -10.45
C VAL A 348 5.70 -0.25 -11.46
N VAL A 349 6.15 -1.07 -12.40
CA VAL A 349 7.09 -0.67 -13.45
C VAL A 349 6.60 -1.19 -14.80
N ALA A 350 7.14 -0.69 -15.90
CA ALA A 350 6.85 -1.19 -17.22
C ALA A 350 7.12 -2.71 -17.31
N GLU A 351 6.27 -3.45 -18.00
CA GLU A 351 6.37 -4.92 -18.09
C GLU A 351 7.73 -5.38 -18.63
N ALA A 352 8.29 -4.65 -19.58
CA ALA A 352 9.60 -4.94 -20.17
C ALA A 352 10.76 -4.88 -19.16
N ASP A 353 10.60 -4.10 -18.11
CA ASP A 353 11.64 -3.90 -17.09
C ASP A 353 11.51 -4.84 -15.88
N GLY A 354 10.46 -5.65 -15.82
CA GLY A 354 10.12 -6.44 -14.62
C GLY A 354 11.24 -7.32 -14.08
N VAL A 355 11.95 -8.07 -14.96
CA VAL A 355 13.06 -8.94 -14.54
C VAL A 355 14.25 -8.14 -14.08
N ARG A 356 14.60 -7.05 -14.79
CA ARG A 356 15.67 -6.12 -14.40
C ARG A 356 15.37 -5.48 -13.03
N ALA A 357 14.12 -5.05 -12.83
CA ALA A 357 13.67 -4.48 -11.58
C ALA A 357 13.78 -5.49 -10.42
N LEU A 358 13.32 -6.74 -10.62
CA LEU A 358 13.45 -7.80 -9.62
C LEU A 358 14.92 -8.02 -9.24
N GLN A 359 15.81 -8.13 -10.22
CA GLN A 359 17.24 -8.37 -9.99
C GLN A 359 17.90 -7.19 -9.27
N ALA A 360 17.61 -5.96 -9.68
CA ALA A 360 18.15 -4.75 -9.07
C ALA A 360 17.73 -4.65 -7.58
N VAL A 361 16.45 -4.83 -7.28
CA VAL A 361 15.95 -4.76 -5.91
C VAL A 361 16.49 -5.91 -5.07
N HIS A 362 16.50 -7.15 -5.59
CA HIS A 362 17.06 -8.32 -4.91
C HIS A 362 18.54 -8.13 -4.55
N GLY A 363 19.34 -7.63 -5.49
CA GLY A 363 20.76 -7.30 -5.28
C GLY A 363 20.95 -6.20 -4.24
N ALA A 364 20.13 -5.15 -4.31
CA ALA A 364 20.22 -4.04 -3.38
C ALA A 364 19.97 -4.47 -1.91
N PHE A 365 19.14 -5.46 -1.65
CA PHE A 365 18.91 -5.98 -0.30
C PHE A 365 19.83 -7.15 0.08
N GLY A 366 20.79 -7.52 -0.76
CA GLY A 366 21.77 -8.56 -0.46
C GLY A 366 21.17 -9.97 -0.34
N LEU A 367 20.04 -10.22 -0.99
CA LEU A 367 19.33 -11.49 -0.89
C LEU A 367 19.96 -12.62 -1.72
N GLY A 368 20.97 -12.32 -2.54
CA GLY A 368 21.67 -13.29 -3.41
C GLY A 368 22.83 -14.03 -2.75
N GLY A 369 23.15 -13.78 -1.50
CA GLY A 369 24.21 -14.49 -0.77
C GLY A 369 23.70 -15.83 -0.24
N ALA A 370 24.51 -16.88 -0.34
CA ALA A 370 24.30 -18.16 0.31
C ALA A 370 24.47 -18.01 1.85
N VAL A 371 23.60 -17.27 2.50
CA VAL A 371 23.45 -17.31 3.95
C VAL A 371 22.28 -18.25 4.22
N ALA A 372 22.61 -19.52 4.41
CA ALA A 372 21.73 -20.41 5.13
C ALA A 372 21.54 -19.79 6.52
N HIS A 373 20.44 -19.07 6.73
CA HIS A 373 20.00 -18.72 8.07
C HIS A 373 19.69 -20.03 8.77
N ARG A 374 20.64 -20.51 9.55
CA ARG A 374 20.45 -21.57 10.50
C ARG A 374 19.50 -21.01 11.56
N VAL A 375 18.22 -21.28 11.40
CA VAL A 375 17.30 -21.17 12.51
C VAL A 375 17.76 -22.24 13.50
N GLU A 376 18.32 -21.82 14.63
CA GLU A 376 18.62 -22.72 15.73
C GLU A 376 17.30 -23.35 16.18
N GLY A 377 17.01 -24.53 15.64
CA GLY A 377 15.96 -25.40 16.09
C GLY A 377 16.46 -26.12 17.33
N THR A 378 15.81 -25.89 18.44
CA THR A 378 15.89 -26.74 19.65
C THR A 378 15.81 -28.18 19.21
N GLU A 379 16.84 -28.95 19.52
CA GLU A 379 16.86 -30.41 19.44
C GLU A 379 15.64 -30.95 20.19
N ALA A 380 14.68 -31.53 19.46
CA ALA A 380 13.69 -32.39 20.05
C ALA A 380 14.39 -33.72 20.28
N ALA A 381 14.69 -34.01 21.53
CA ALA A 381 15.02 -35.36 21.99
C ALA A 381 13.86 -36.32 21.69
N VAL A 382 14.21 -37.49 21.22
CA VAL A 382 13.45 -38.69 20.86
C VAL A 382 12.17 -38.92 21.64
#